data_0cb65484e329990e29b90d318c67097c
#
_entry.id   0cb65484e329990e29b90d318c67097c
#
_cell.length_a   1.000
_cell.length_b   1.000
_cell.length_c   1.000
_cell.angle_alpha   90.00
_cell.angle_beta   90.00
_cell.angle_gamma   90.00
#
_symmetry.space_group_name_H-M   'P 1'
#
loop_
_entity.id
_entity.type
_entity.pdbx_description
1 polymer ?
#
loop_
_entity_poly.entity_id
_entity_poly.type
_entity_poly.pdbx_seq_one_letter_code
_entity_poly.pdbx_strand_id
1 'polypeptide(L)'
;MKYLLLAVTTALAFLLAPSSQADPSHVTCYVTAESTGQRLAEAGTEDLVDSPSITEKQEYIFVDPSKTFQTILGIGGALTDASAETFYKLPKSKQREILKAYFDPKNGVGYSLGRTHIHSCDFSSESYTYVKDYDTNLDSFDISHDLKYRIPFIKAALATAGKDNFTLFASPWSPPAWMKDNTNMLHGGKLLPQYDDCWARYCCKFLQAYEQQGMHIWGMTVQNEPLAIQPWESCVFSAEDERDFVKNYLGPEIQKEGLNTKIMIWDHNRGLMYNYASAILDDPDAAKYVWGVAYHWYVNDSFENVKSVKEAYPEKHLLFTEGCNGPFDTSQLTNWIWGEKYATSMIHDFDNGVEGWTDWNVLLDEKGGPNHVQNYCFAPIHADTKTGKLFYMDSYYYIGHFSKFIRPGAKRIISSSSTDNLLTTAFINVDGTISIIVLNLTDQPENFNLWIHGKVAQNVSPAHSILTLVVS
;
A
#
# COMPACT_ATOMS: atom_id res chain seq x y z
N MET A 1 26.91 -42.18 -51.80
CA MET A 1 26.17 -42.69 -50.64
C MET A 1 26.44 -41.71 -49.49
N LYS A 2 25.52 -40.76 -49.21
CA LYS A 2 25.56 -39.84 -48.07
C LYS A 2 24.44 -40.24 -47.14
N TYR A 3 24.79 -40.71 -45.94
CA TYR A 3 23.81 -41.01 -44.90
C TYR A 3 23.42 -39.70 -44.17
N LEU A 4 22.13 -39.43 -44.20
CA LEU A 4 21.51 -38.33 -43.47
C LEU A 4 21.08 -38.88 -42.09
N LEU A 5 21.71 -38.43 -41.00
CA LEU A 5 21.29 -38.76 -39.64
C LEU A 5 20.17 -37.77 -39.23
N LEU A 6 18.99 -38.33 -39.03
CA LEU A 6 17.84 -37.60 -38.47
C LEU A 6 17.93 -37.67 -36.92
N ALA A 7 18.23 -36.57 -36.25
CA ALA A 7 18.15 -36.48 -34.79
C ALA A 7 16.70 -36.16 -34.39
N VAL A 8 16.02 -37.13 -33.77
CA VAL A 8 14.70 -36.93 -33.15
C VAL A 8 14.93 -36.41 -31.73
N THR A 9 14.66 -35.13 -31.51
CA THR A 9 14.61 -34.55 -30.18
C THR A 9 13.22 -34.78 -29.56
N THR A 10 13.14 -35.72 -28.63
CA THR A 10 11.94 -35.94 -27.80
C THR A 10 11.89 -34.84 -26.73
N ALA A 11 10.98 -33.87 -26.88
CA ALA A 11 10.64 -32.94 -25.84
C ALA A 11 9.80 -33.64 -24.76
N LEU A 12 10.39 -33.88 -23.59
CA LEU A 12 9.67 -34.34 -22.40
C LEU A 12 8.89 -33.13 -21.85
N ALA A 13 7.59 -33.05 -22.12
CA ALA A 13 6.68 -32.14 -21.44
C ALA A 13 6.45 -32.69 -20.01
N PHE A 14 7.05 -32.07 -19.03
CA PHE A 14 6.66 -32.27 -17.64
C PHE A 14 5.27 -31.63 -17.44
N LEU A 15 4.25 -32.47 -17.48
CA LEU A 15 2.94 -32.15 -16.93
C LEU A 15 3.13 -32.05 -15.41
N LEU A 16 3.26 -30.83 -14.91
CA LEU A 16 3.07 -30.56 -13.49
C LEU A 16 1.61 -30.92 -13.19
N ALA A 17 1.38 -32.05 -12.54
CA ALA A 17 0.10 -32.37 -11.94
C ALA A 17 -0.23 -31.23 -10.95
N PRO A 18 -1.48 -30.70 -10.90
CA PRO A 18 -1.86 -29.78 -9.86
C PRO A 18 -1.61 -30.48 -8.52
N SER A 19 -0.81 -29.86 -7.65
CA SER A 19 -0.67 -30.31 -6.27
C SER A 19 -2.08 -30.39 -5.69
N SER A 20 -2.51 -31.58 -5.26
CA SER A 20 -3.76 -31.71 -4.50
C SER A 20 -3.59 -30.85 -3.24
N GLN A 21 -4.27 -29.70 -3.21
CA GLN A 21 -4.37 -28.91 -2.00
C GLN A 21 -4.97 -29.85 -0.95
N ALA A 22 -4.32 -29.98 0.20
CA ALA A 22 -4.87 -30.78 1.29
C ALA A 22 -6.23 -30.19 1.65
N ASP A 23 -7.22 -31.05 1.94
CA ASP A 23 -8.52 -30.59 2.40
C ASP A 23 -8.34 -29.76 3.67
N PRO A 24 -8.87 -28.54 3.73
CA PRO A 24 -8.74 -27.68 4.90
C PRO A 24 -9.31 -28.38 6.13
N SER A 25 -8.55 -28.37 7.22
CA SER A 25 -8.91 -29.13 8.43
C SER A 25 -9.08 -28.28 9.69
N HIS A 26 -8.39 -27.15 9.75
CA HIS A 26 -8.37 -26.29 10.94
C HIS A 26 -8.50 -24.81 10.57
N VAL A 27 -9.11 -24.05 11.49
CA VAL A 27 -9.24 -22.59 11.43
C VAL A 27 -8.62 -22.00 12.68
N THR A 28 -7.53 -21.26 12.55
CA THR A 28 -6.97 -20.48 13.66
C THR A 28 -7.49 -19.06 13.59
N CYS A 29 -8.07 -18.58 14.70
CA CYS A 29 -8.65 -17.23 14.82
C CYS A 29 -7.65 -16.28 15.51
N TYR A 30 -7.44 -15.11 14.90
CA TYR A 30 -6.77 -13.95 15.49
C TYR A 30 -7.76 -12.82 15.64
N VAL A 31 -7.72 -12.08 16.77
CA VAL A 31 -8.71 -11.06 17.09
C VAL A 31 -8.08 -9.78 17.60
N THR A 32 -8.67 -8.67 17.17
CA THR A 32 -8.55 -7.35 17.81
C THR A 32 -9.95 -6.87 18.11
N ALA A 33 -10.25 -6.62 19.39
CA ALA A 33 -11.60 -6.25 19.84
C ALA A 33 -11.53 -5.22 20.98
N GLU A 34 -12.39 -4.22 20.92
CA GLU A 34 -12.47 -3.17 21.93
C GLU A 34 -12.85 -3.75 23.29
N SER A 35 -13.95 -4.52 23.35
CA SER A 35 -14.56 -5.04 24.57
C SER A 35 -13.69 -6.03 25.33
N THR A 36 -12.77 -6.75 24.66
CA THR A 36 -11.91 -7.77 25.28
C THR A 36 -10.49 -7.29 25.55
N GLY A 37 -10.10 -6.15 24.99
CA GLY A 37 -8.74 -5.63 25.07
C GLY A 37 -7.70 -6.44 24.27
N GLN A 38 -8.13 -7.42 23.48
CA GLN A 38 -7.25 -8.20 22.62
C GLN A 38 -6.74 -7.33 21.46
N ARG A 39 -5.47 -7.55 21.07
CA ARG A 39 -4.79 -6.81 20.01
C ARG A 39 -3.97 -7.79 19.17
N LEU A 40 -4.50 -8.15 18.00
CA LEU A 40 -3.93 -9.14 17.07
C LEU A 40 -3.53 -10.44 17.79
N ALA A 41 -4.37 -10.87 18.73
CA ALA A 41 -4.11 -11.99 19.62
C ALA A 41 -4.72 -13.28 19.05
N GLU A 42 -3.99 -14.39 19.14
CA GLU A 42 -4.54 -15.71 18.83
C GLU A 42 -5.64 -16.06 19.84
N ALA A 43 -6.84 -16.39 19.33
CA ALA A 43 -8.03 -16.64 20.12
C ALA A 43 -8.41 -18.12 20.18
N GLY A 44 -7.75 -18.97 19.42
CA GLY A 44 -7.97 -20.43 19.42
C GLY A 44 -7.97 -21.01 18.00
N THR A 45 -8.05 -22.34 17.97
CA THR A 45 -8.14 -23.12 16.73
C THR A 45 -9.34 -24.05 16.83
N GLU A 46 -10.17 -24.06 15.77
CA GLU A 46 -11.35 -24.90 15.63
C GLU A 46 -11.19 -25.85 14.46
N ASP A 47 -11.81 -27.03 14.56
CA ASP A 47 -11.84 -27.98 13.44
C ASP A 47 -12.91 -27.60 12.42
N LEU A 48 -12.60 -27.74 11.16
CA LEU A 48 -13.57 -27.71 10.07
C LEU A 48 -14.29 -29.06 9.98
N VAL A 49 -15.59 -29.06 10.26
CA VAL A 49 -16.41 -30.28 10.26
C VAL A 49 -17.37 -30.30 9.08
N ASP A 50 -17.64 -31.48 8.55
CA ASP A 50 -18.59 -31.64 7.44
C ASP A 50 -19.97 -31.12 7.82
N SER A 51 -20.56 -30.29 6.95
CA SER A 51 -21.91 -29.74 7.13
C SER A 51 -22.69 -29.87 5.83
N PRO A 52 -23.53 -30.91 5.73
CA PRO A 52 -24.28 -31.19 4.52
C PRO A 52 -25.47 -30.24 4.27
N SER A 53 -25.86 -29.42 5.26
CA SER A 53 -27.01 -28.54 5.15
C SER A 53 -26.73 -27.14 5.68
N ILE A 54 -27.03 -26.14 4.84
CA ILE A 54 -27.06 -24.73 5.20
C ILE A 54 -28.51 -24.37 5.59
N THR A 55 -28.68 -23.50 6.56
CA THR A 55 -30.01 -23.05 7.03
C THR A 55 -30.03 -21.52 7.17
N GLU A 56 -31.12 -20.89 6.75
CA GLU A 56 -31.34 -19.44 6.91
C GLU A 56 -31.48 -18.97 8.37
N LYS A 57 -31.42 -19.90 9.33
CA LYS A 57 -31.48 -19.58 10.77
C LYS A 57 -30.14 -19.26 11.39
N GLN A 58 -29.07 -19.37 10.62
CA GLN A 58 -27.70 -19.13 11.06
C GLN A 58 -27.01 -18.19 10.08
N GLU A 59 -26.08 -17.40 10.58
CA GLU A 59 -25.26 -16.54 9.75
C GLU A 59 -24.03 -17.30 9.25
N TYR A 60 -23.63 -16.96 8.03
CA TYR A 60 -22.49 -17.60 7.36
C TYR A 60 -21.57 -16.59 6.70
N ILE A 61 -20.29 -16.92 6.71
CA ILE A 61 -19.33 -16.36 5.78
C ILE A 61 -18.93 -17.49 4.83
N PHE A 62 -19.25 -17.32 3.55
CA PHE A 62 -18.94 -18.27 2.49
C PHE A 62 -17.61 -17.92 1.83
N VAL A 63 -16.76 -18.93 1.60
CA VAL A 63 -15.47 -18.77 0.91
C VAL A 63 -15.33 -19.85 -0.16
N ASP A 64 -14.98 -19.41 -1.38
CA ASP A 64 -14.66 -20.32 -2.49
C ASP A 64 -13.26 -20.02 -3.04
N PRO A 65 -12.23 -20.77 -2.65
CA PRO A 65 -10.87 -20.57 -3.12
C PRO A 65 -10.64 -20.94 -4.59
N SER A 66 -11.61 -21.59 -5.25
CA SER A 66 -11.54 -21.91 -6.67
C SER A 66 -11.70 -20.68 -7.59
N LYS A 67 -12.26 -19.59 -7.06
CA LYS A 67 -12.52 -18.34 -7.78
C LYS A 67 -11.54 -17.26 -7.32
N THR A 68 -10.52 -17.03 -8.11
CA THR A 68 -9.45 -16.09 -7.82
C THR A 68 -9.56 -14.81 -8.64
N PHE A 69 -9.09 -13.71 -8.06
CA PHE A 69 -9.07 -12.38 -8.66
C PHE A 69 -7.63 -11.81 -8.71
N GLN A 70 -7.44 -10.55 -8.38
CA GLN A 70 -6.14 -9.90 -8.42
C GLN A 70 -5.11 -10.55 -7.49
N THR A 71 -3.84 -10.40 -7.88
CA THR A 71 -2.69 -10.81 -7.07
C THR A 71 -2.23 -9.64 -6.22
N ILE A 72 -1.97 -9.90 -4.94
CA ILE A 72 -1.56 -8.89 -3.98
C ILE A 72 -0.07 -8.59 -4.11
N LEU A 73 0.25 -7.31 -4.34
CA LEU A 73 1.61 -6.78 -4.40
C LEU A 73 2.22 -6.65 -2.99
N GLY A 74 1.43 -6.17 -2.05
CA GLY A 74 1.85 -5.99 -0.67
C GLY A 74 0.99 -5.00 0.11
N ILE A 75 1.26 -4.91 1.41
CA ILE A 75 0.60 -4.00 2.34
C ILE A 75 1.68 -3.33 3.19
N GLY A 76 1.58 -2.03 3.44
CA GLY A 76 2.60 -1.33 4.20
C GLY A 76 2.33 0.14 4.49
N GLY A 77 3.36 0.97 4.47
CA GLY A 77 3.27 2.39 4.81
C GLY A 77 4.44 3.21 4.30
N ALA A 78 4.35 4.53 4.45
CA ALA A 78 5.33 5.46 3.92
C ALA A 78 6.55 5.64 4.84
N LEU A 79 7.71 5.54 4.23
CA LEU A 79 9.04 5.74 4.82
C LEU A 79 9.52 7.16 4.48
N THR A 80 9.02 8.14 5.25
CA THR A 80 9.24 9.58 5.05
C THR A 80 10.45 10.09 5.81
N ASP A 81 10.85 11.34 5.55
CA ASP A 81 11.85 12.06 6.35
C ASP A 81 11.40 12.13 7.81
N ALA A 82 10.13 12.46 8.08
CA ALA A 82 9.57 12.53 9.42
C ALA A 82 9.70 11.21 10.19
N SER A 83 9.36 10.09 9.53
CA SER A 83 9.50 8.75 10.11
C SER A 83 10.97 8.42 10.40
N ALA A 84 11.86 8.72 9.46
CA ALA A 84 13.28 8.47 9.62
C ALA A 84 13.92 9.34 10.73
N GLU A 85 13.64 10.63 10.77
CA GLU A 85 14.14 11.53 11.80
C GLU A 85 13.65 11.14 13.19
N THR A 86 12.36 10.80 13.33
CA THR A 86 11.79 10.30 14.59
C THR A 86 12.47 9.01 15.02
N PHE A 87 12.65 8.06 14.09
CA PHE A 87 13.34 6.80 14.35
C PHE A 87 14.75 7.00 14.88
N TYR A 88 15.57 7.88 14.30
CA TYR A 88 16.93 8.11 14.72
C TYR A 88 17.09 8.93 16.00
N LYS A 89 16.03 9.62 16.46
CA LYS A 89 15.99 10.25 17.79
C LYS A 89 15.80 9.23 18.93
N LEU A 90 15.33 8.02 18.63
CA LEU A 90 15.03 7.00 19.63
C LEU A 90 16.27 6.17 20.03
N PRO A 91 16.27 5.61 21.26
CA PRO A 91 17.29 4.62 21.67
C PRO A 91 17.33 3.42 20.71
N LYS A 92 18.51 2.82 20.55
CA LYS A 92 18.70 1.65 19.64
C LYS A 92 17.78 0.46 19.94
N SER A 93 17.40 0.26 21.21
CA SER A 93 16.41 -0.77 21.59
C SER A 93 15.03 -0.50 20.95
N LYS A 94 14.59 0.76 20.97
CA LYS A 94 13.31 1.19 20.37
C LYS A 94 13.33 1.18 18.86
N GLN A 95 14.47 1.54 18.24
CA GLN A 95 14.66 1.38 16.81
C GLN A 95 14.47 -0.09 16.38
N ARG A 96 15.08 -1.05 17.11
CA ARG A 96 14.88 -2.48 16.85
C ARG A 96 13.46 -2.94 17.09
N GLU A 97 12.77 -2.41 18.12
CA GLU A 97 11.37 -2.71 18.41
C GLU A 97 10.47 -2.29 17.23
N ILE A 98 10.64 -1.08 16.69
CA ILE A 98 9.88 -0.55 15.55
C ILE A 98 10.14 -1.38 14.27
N LEU A 99 11.42 -1.66 13.97
CA LEU A 99 11.76 -2.48 12.80
C LEU A 99 11.13 -3.87 12.89
N LYS A 100 11.19 -4.50 14.06
CA LYS A 100 10.56 -5.79 14.30
C LYS A 100 9.04 -5.71 14.18
N ALA A 101 8.43 -4.69 14.79
CA ALA A 101 6.98 -4.53 14.80
C ALA A 101 6.41 -4.42 13.39
N TYR A 102 7.02 -3.61 12.53
CA TYR A 102 6.51 -3.39 11.18
C TYR A 102 6.98 -4.44 10.16
N PHE A 103 8.29 -4.76 10.14
CA PHE A 103 8.90 -5.39 8.98
C PHE A 103 9.27 -6.86 9.17
N ASP A 104 9.36 -7.36 10.41
CA ASP A 104 9.61 -8.80 10.64
C ASP A 104 8.37 -9.62 10.24
N PRO A 105 8.46 -10.48 9.20
CA PRO A 105 7.29 -11.20 8.71
C PRO A 105 6.78 -12.28 9.66
N LYS A 106 7.59 -12.70 10.64
CA LYS A 106 7.22 -13.73 11.62
C LYS A 106 6.70 -13.14 12.91
N ASN A 107 7.42 -12.15 13.45
CA ASN A 107 7.18 -11.63 14.80
C ASN A 107 6.54 -10.24 14.82
N GLY A 108 6.41 -9.60 13.68
CA GLY A 108 5.73 -8.32 13.49
C GLY A 108 4.48 -8.46 12.63
N VAL A 109 4.00 -7.34 12.10
CA VAL A 109 2.89 -7.30 11.14
C VAL A 109 3.34 -7.51 9.68
N GLY A 110 4.64 -7.56 9.44
CA GLY A 110 5.23 -8.01 8.18
C GLY A 110 4.94 -7.12 6.97
N TYR A 111 5.04 -5.80 7.11
CA TYR A 111 4.93 -4.88 5.96
C TYR A 111 5.83 -5.30 4.80
N SER A 112 5.28 -5.29 3.61
CA SER A 112 5.93 -5.75 2.38
C SER A 112 5.85 -4.74 1.23
N LEU A 113 5.20 -3.60 1.46
CA LEU A 113 5.07 -2.49 0.53
C LEU A 113 5.47 -1.19 1.22
N GLY A 114 6.16 -0.31 0.52
CA GLY A 114 6.55 0.97 1.08
C GLY A 114 6.48 2.09 0.07
N ARG A 115 6.19 3.29 0.54
CA ARG A 115 6.22 4.54 -0.22
C ARG A 115 7.33 5.44 0.31
N THR A 116 7.99 6.18 -0.58
CA THR A 116 8.88 7.28 -0.20
C THR A 116 8.66 8.47 -1.13
N HIS A 117 9.14 9.64 -0.73
CA HIS A 117 8.95 10.85 -1.53
C HIS A 117 10.21 11.21 -2.33
N ILE A 118 10.03 11.88 -3.46
CA ILE A 118 11.10 12.45 -4.27
C ILE A 118 11.34 13.87 -3.75
N HIS A 119 12.53 14.14 -3.21
CA HIS A 119 12.93 15.32 -2.41
C HIS A 119 11.91 15.63 -1.29
N SER A 120 11.64 16.90 -0.95
CA SER A 120 10.77 17.22 0.19
C SER A 120 9.29 17.00 -0.07
N CYS A 121 8.57 16.71 1.02
CA CYS A 121 7.12 16.76 1.14
C CYS A 121 6.78 17.48 2.45
N ASP A 122 5.49 17.62 2.79
CA ASP A 122 5.06 18.21 4.06
C ASP A 122 5.67 17.52 5.29
N PHE A 123 5.87 16.19 5.25
CA PHE A 123 6.55 15.40 6.30
C PHE A 123 8.07 15.34 6.11
N SER A 124 8.66 16.44 5.66
CA SER A 124 10.07 16.78 5.79
C SER A 124 10.24 17.93 6.80
N SER A 125 11.45 18.12 7.35
CA SER A 125 11.72 19.20 8.29
C SER A 125 11.89 20.56 7.62
N GLU A 126 12.11 20.58 6.30
CA GLU A 126 12.26 21.76 5.44
C GLU A 126 11.94 21.41 3.98
N SER A 127 11.66 22.42 3.16
CA SER A 127 11.60 22.23 1.71
C SER A 127 13.02 22.14 1.14
N TYR A 128 13.29 21.15 0.29
CA TYR A 128 14.56 20.98 -0.39
C TYR A 128 14.38 20.29 -1.75
N THR A 129 15.39 20.45 -2.61
CA THR A 129 15.50 19.75 -3.90
C THR A 129 16.89 19.15 -4.05
N TYR A 130 17.07 18.28 -5.06
CA TYR A 130 18.35 17.63 -5.33
C TYR A 130 19.26 18.41 -6.28
N VAL A 131 18.81 19.56 -6.80
CA VAL A 131 19.58 20.38 -7.74
C VAL A 131 19.59 21.84 -7.30
N LYS A 132 20.60 22.58 -7.75
CA LYS A 132 20.64 24.05 -7.64
C LYS A 132 19.61 24.66 -8.58
N ASP A 133 19.14 25.85 -8.22
CA ASP A 133 18.20 26.58 -9.06
C ASP A 133 18.73 26.82 -10.46
N TYR A 134 17.86 26.63 -11.46
CA TYR A 134 18.14 26.81 -12.88
C TYR A 134 19.19 25.86 -13.49
N ASP A 135 19.59 24.80 -12.78
CA ASP A 135 20.45 23.76 -13.33
C ASP A 135 19.65 22.78 -14.21
N THR A 136 19.37 23.19 -15.43
CA THR A 136 18.60 22.39 -16.40
C THR A 136 19.34 21.16 -16.92
N ASN A 137 20.66 21.09 -16.76
CA ASN A 137 21.46 19.90 -17.10
C ASN A 137 21.43 18.86 -15.99
N LEU A 138 21.02 19.25 -14.78
CA LEU A 138 21.05 18.42 -13.57
C LEU A 138 22.46 17.97 -13.16
N ASP A 139 23.47 18.82 -13.44
CA ASP A 139 24.88 18.52 -13.12
C ASP A 139 25.12 18.56 -11.60
N SER A 140 24.34 19.36 -10.87
CA SER A 140 24.43 19.49 -9.41
C SER A 140 23.54 18.49 -8.65
N PHE A 141 22.98 17.46 -9.31
CA PHE A 141 22.08 16.51 -8.69
C PHE A 141 22.74 15.75 -7.54
N ASP A 142 22.17 15.89 -6.33
CA ASP A 142 22.76 15.35 -5.09
C ASP A 142 21.65 14.92 -4.12
N ILE A 143 21.67 13.65 -3.71
CA ILE A 143 20.75 13.06 -2.72
C ILE A 143 21.34 13.02 -1.29
N SER A 144 22.34 13.84 -0.99
CA SER A 144 23.05 13.82 0.31
C SER A 144 22.11 14.06 1.50
N HIS A 145 21.01 14.81 1.31
CA HIS A 145 19.98 14.97 2.32
C HIS A 145 19.39 13.60 2.73
N ASP A 146 19.03 12.77 1.78
CA ASP A 146 18.39 11.47 2.01
C ASP A 146 19.36 10.46 2.66
N LEU A 147 20.65 10.58 2.38
CA LEU A 147 21.70 9.73 2.95
C LEU A 147 21.84 9.89 4.47
N LYS A 148 21.32 10.98 5.04
CA LYS A 148 21.46 11.25 6.47
C LYS A 148 20.58 10.34 7.32
N TYR A 149 19.31 10.21 6.97
CA TYR A 149 18.31 9.46 7.77
C TYR A 149 17.43 8.55 6.92
N ARG A 150 16.83 9.03 5.84
CA ARG A 150 15.79 8.32 5.08
C ARG A 150 16.32 7.05 4.43
N ILE A 151 17.40 7.13 3.66
CA ILE A 151 18.03 5.96 3.03
C ILE A 151 18.50 4.93 4.06
N PRO A 152 19.20 5.29 5.14
CA PRO A 152 19.55 4.34 6.20
C PRO A 152 18.33 3.68 6.86
N PHE A 153 17.23 4.42 7.06
CA PHE A 153 15.98 3.87 7.61
C PHE A 153 15.33 2.86 6.65
N ILE A 154 15.20 3.23 5.36
CA ILE A 154 14.67 2.33 4.33
C ILE A 154 15.53 1.05 4.23
N LYS A 155 16.84 1.17 4.21
CA LYS A 155 17.77 0.00 4.20
C LYS A 155 17.55 -0.92 5.41
N ALA A 156 17.32 -0.35 6.60
CA ALA A 156 17.04 -1.13 7.80
C ALA A 156 15.68 -1.85 7.72
N ALA A 157 14.66 -1.19 7.16
CA ALA A 157 13.36 -1.78 6.89
C ALA A 157 13.47 -2.96 5.91
N LEU A 158 14.12 -2.74 4.75
CA LEU A 158 14.36 -3.77 3.73
C LEU A 158 15.15 -4.98 4.29
N ALA A 159 16.17 -4.72 5.11
CA ALA A 159 16.95 -5.79 5.73
C ALA A 159 16.13 -6.63 6.71
N THR A 160 15.17 -6.01 7.42
CA THR A 160 14.30 -6.69 8.37
C THR A 160 13.19 -7.48 7.68
N ALA A 161 12.59 -6.93 6.62
CA ALA A 161 11.55 -7.59 5.83
C ALA A 161 12.10 -8.77 5.00
N GLY A 162 13.39 -8.72 4.66
CA GLY A 162 14.01 -9.50 3.59
C GLY A 162 13.89 -8.75 2.26
N LYS A 163 15.03 -8.43 1.65
CA LYS A 163 15.13 -7.53 0.50
C LYS A 163 14.18 -7.89 -0.66
N ASP A 164 14.00 -9.17 -0.91
CA ASP A 164 13.16 -9.67 -2.02
C ASP A 164 11.65 -9.74 -1.66
N ASN A 165 11.31 -9.46 -0.41
CA ASN A 165 9.94 -9.50 0.11
C ASN A 165 9.34 -8.10 0.30
N PHE A 166 10.00 -7.04 -0.17
CA PHE A 166 9.56 -5.68 0.04
C PHE A 166 9.63 -4.88 -1.26
N THR A 167 8.49 -4.34 -1.66
CA THR A 167 8.35 -3.48 -2.84
C THR A 167 8.36 -2.01 -2.39
N LEU A 168 9.20 -1.18 -3.02
CA LEU A 168 9.31 0.25 -2.73
C LEU A 168 8.90 1.08 -3.94
N PHE A 169 8.00 2.05 -3.74
CA PHE A 169 7.64 3.03 -4.76
C PHE A 169 7.82 4.46 -4.25
N ALA A 170 7.80 5.43 -5.17
CA ALA A 170 8.05 6.82 -4.84
C ALA A 170 7.03 7.78 -5.47
N SER A 171 6.84 8.95 -4.85
CA SER A 171 5.96 10.01 -5.36
C SER A 171 6.63 11.38 -5.20
N PRO A 172 6.55 12.27 -6.20
CA PRO A 172 6.92 13.67 -6.05
C PRO A 172 5.75 14.51 -5.56
N TRP A 173 6.03 15.51 -4.71
CA TRP A 173 5.02 16.50 -4.25
C TRP A 173 5.04 17.78 -5.06
N SER A 174 6.21 18.20 -5.55
CA SER A 174 6.37 19.40 -6.37
C SER A 174 7.66 19.34 -7.16
N PRO A 175 7.72 19.82 -8.41
CA PRO A 175 8.98 20.18 -9.05
C PRO A 175 9.68 21.30 -8.25
N PRO A 176 11.01 21.52 -8.45
CA PRO A 176 11.71 22.68 -7.92
C PRO A 176 11.00 24.01 -8.25
N ALA A 177 11.04 24.98 -7.34
CA ALA A 177 10.32 26.25 -7.46
C ALA A 177 10.54 26.96 -8.79
N TRP A 178 11.76 26.95 -9.30
CA TRP A 178 12.13 27.61 -10.57
C TRP A 178 11.57 26.94 -11.83
N MET A 179 11.05 25.70 -11.71
CA MET A 179 10.37 25.00 -12.81
C MET A 179 8.88 25.31 -12.85
N LYS A 180 8.32 26.06 -11.89
CA LYS A 180 6.89 26.29 -11.74
C LYS A 180 6.50 27.74 -12.05
N ASP A 181 5.27 27.91 -12.50
CA ASP A 181 4.70 29.23 -12.87
C ASP A 181 4.54 30.17 -11.67
N ASN A 182 4.30 29.62 -10.46
CA ASN A 182 4.21 30.38 -9.21
C ASN A 182 5.57 30.57 -8.51
N THR A 183 6.67 30.07 -9.05
CA THR A 183 8.04 30.11 -8.49
C THR A 183 8.12 29.69 -7.02
N ASN A 184 7.29 28.72 -6.64
CA ASN A 184 7.19 28.21 -5.27
C ASN A 184 6.89 26.71 -5.31
N MET A 185 7.55 25.93 -4.43
CA MET A 185 7.24 24.50 -4.28
C MET A 185 5.87 24.29 -3.59
N LEU A 186 5.45 25.21 -2.74
CA LEU A 186 4.18 25.20 -2.03
C LEU A 186 3.09 25.90 -2.86
N HIS A 187 1.84 25.78 -2.39
CA HIS A 187 0.68 26.50 -2.93
C HIS A 187 0.33 26.20 -4.39
N GLY A 188 0.43 24.93 -4.79
CA GLY A 188 0.06 24.50 -6.14
C GLY A 188 1.01 25.08 -7.20
N GLY A 189 0.46 25.80 -8.19
CA GLY A 189 1.17 26.22 -9.39
C GLY A 189 1.31 25.05 -10.36
N LYS A 190 1.79 25.31 -11.56
CA LYS A 190 1.97 24.32 -12.64
C LYS A 190 3.42 24.22 -13.07
N LEU A 191 3.83 23.04 -13.48
CA LEU A 191 5.09 22.85 -14.19
C LEU A 191 5.07 23.66 -15.48
N LEU A 192 6.12 24.44 -15.72
CA LEU A 192 6.26 25.23 -16.95
C LEU A 192 6.69 24.32 -18.11
N PRO A 193 6.04 24.38 -19.29
CA PRO A 193 6.30 23.46 -20.39
C PRO A 193 7.76 23.36 -20.85
N GLN A 194 8.54 24.44 -20.73
CA GLN A 194 9.96 24.42 -21.06
C GLN A 194 10.80 23.54 -20.11
N TYR A 195 10.24 23.08 -19.00
CA TYR A 195 10.92 22.22 -18.01
C TYR A 195 10.38 20.78 -17.95
N ASP A 196 9.39 20.41 -18.79
CA ASP A 196 8.83 19.05 -18.80
C ASP A 196 9.92 17.99 -19.01
N ASP A 197 10.80 18.18 -20.01
CA ASP A 197 11.94 17.29 -20.25
C ASP A 197 12.92 17.25 -19.04
N CYS A 198 13.21 18.43 -18.49
CA CYS A 198 14.10 18.52 -17.33
C CYS A 198 13.53 17.79 -16.10
N TRP A 199 12.22 17.93 -15.86
CA TRP A 199 11.56 17.26 -14.75
C TRP A 199 11.51 15.74 -14.93
N ALA A 200 11.24 15.24 -16.13
CA ALA A 200 11.29 13.81 -16.43
C ALA A 200 12.71 13.23 -16.19
N ARG A 201 13.77 13.92 -16.65
CA ARG A 201 15.15 13.52 -16.37
C ARG A 201 15.51 13.60 -14.89
N TYR A 202 14.97 14.57 -14.14
CA TYR A 202 15.14 14.68 -12.70
C TYR A 202 14.60 13.44 -11.97
N CYS A 203 13.38 13.01 -12.34
CA CYS A 203 12.80 11.78 -11.80
C CYS A 203 13.66 10.55 -12.12
N CYS A 204 14.15 10.43 -13.34
CA CYS A 204 15.05 9.33 -13.72
C CYS A 204 16.37 9.36 -12.95
N LYS A 205 16.96 10.53 -12.69
CA LYS A 205 18.17 10.64 -11.85
C LYS A 205 17.91 10.20 -10.40
N PHE A 206 16.74 10.50 -9.83
CA PHE A 206 16.35 9.99 -8.51
C PHE A 206 16.30 8.45 -8.51
N LEU A 207 15.63 7.85 -9.49
CA LEU A 207 15.54 6.39 -9.62
C LEU A 207 16.94 5.76 -9.72
N GLN A 208 17.81 6.30 -10.56
CA GLN A 208 19.21 5.84 -10.71
C GLN A 208 20.02 6.01 -9.44
N ALA A 209 19.85 7.13 -8.71
CA ALA A 209 20.57 7.39 -7.48
C ALA A 209 20.16 6.41 -6.37
N TYR A 210 18.89 6.03 -6.28
CA TYR A 210 18.41 5.01 -5.34
C TYR A 210 18.88 3.60 -5.73
N GLU A 211 18.91 3.27 -7.03
CA GLU A 211 19.54 2.02 -7.50
C GLU A 211 21.01 1.92 -7.11
N GLN A 212 21.77 3.01 -7.24
CA GLN A 212 23.18 3.07 -6.80
C GLN A 212 23.31 2.87 -5.30
N GLN A 213 22.29 3.18 -4.51
CA GLN A 213 22.22 2.85 -3.09
C GLN A 213 21.81 1.40 -2.80
N GLY A 214 21.56 0.59 -3.84
CA GLY A 214 21.10 -0.79 -3.74
C GLY A 214 19.62 -0.93 -3.40
N MET A 215 18.83 0.10 -3.71
CA MET A 215 17.36 0.12 -3.49
C MET A 215 16.68 0.33 -4.83
N HIS A 216 15.94 -0.69 -5.28
CA HIS A 216 15.12 -0.60 -6.49
C HIS A 216 13.80 0.12 -6.19
N ILE A 217 13.53 1.21 -6.92
CA ILE A 217 12.22 1.86 -6.92
C ILE A 217 11.36 1.19 -8.00
N TRP A 218 10.52 0.26 -7.54
CA TRP A 218 9.66 -0.57 -8.40
C TRP A 218 8.66 0.26 -9.21
N GLY A 219 8.14 1.33 -8.63
CA GLY A 219 7.15 2.20 -9.28
C GLY A 219 7.25 3.64 -8.80
N MET A 220 6.65 4.54 -9.55
CA MET A 220 6.47 5.92 -9.13
C MET A 220 5.11 6.46 -9.57
N THR A 221 4.55 7.38 -8.79
CA THR A 221 3.42 8.18 -9.25
C THR A 221 3.93 9.42 -9.98
N VAL A 222 3.14 9.93 -10.91
CA VAL A 222 3.54 11.12 -11.69
C VAL A 222 3.59 12.35 -10.80
N GLN A 223 2.57 12.52 -9.95
CA GLN A 223 2.42 13.65 -9.03
C GLN A 223 1.54 13.24 -7.86
N ASN A 224 1.99 13.52 -6.62
CA ASN A 224 1.12 13.42 -5.45
C ASN A 224 0.00 14.46 -5.53
N GLU A 225 -1.24 14.03 -5.41
CA GLU A 225 -2.45 14.87 -5.34
C GLU A 225 -2.52 15.98 -6.41
N PRO A 226 -2.55 15.63 -7.70
CA PRO A 226 -2.37 16.57 -8.81
C PRO A 226 -3.42 17.68 -8.91
N LEU A 227 -4.55 17.59 -8.21
CA LEU A 227 -5.56 18.65 -8.17
C LEU A 227 -5.56 19.45 -6.86
N ALA A 228 -4.66 19.13 -5.93
CA ALA A 228 -4.61 19.81 -4.64
C ALA A 228 -3.70 21.04 -4.68
N ILE A 229 -4.20 22.14 -4.13
CA ILE A 229 -3.44 23.38 -3.87
C ILE A 229 -3.25 23.45 -2.36
N GLN A 230 -2.10 23.02 -1.88
CA GLN A 230 -1.83 22.86 -0.46
C GLN A 230 -0.84 23.92 0.04
N PRO A 231 -0.87 24.28 1.35
CA PRO A 231 0.14 25.15 1.95
C PRO A 231 1.51 24.50 2.11
N TRP A 232 1.68 23.27 1.60
CA TRP A 232 2.93 22.54 1.48
C TRP A 232 3.27 22.27 0.01
N GLU A 233 4.32 21.48 -0.24
CA GLU A 233 4.72 21.06 -1.57
C GLU A 233 3.52 20.50 -2.34
N SER A 234 3.21 21.10 -3.45
CA SER A 234 2.10 20.69 -4.33
C SER A 234 2.29 21.25 -5.73
N CYS A 235 1.79 20.56 -6.73
CA CYS A 235 1.84 20.98 -8.12
C CYS A 235 0.57 20.53 -8.84
N VAL A 236 -0.07 21.41 -9.57
CA VAL A 236 -1.32 21.12 -10.28
C VAL A 236 -1.01 20.53 -11.65
N PHE A 237 -1.54 19.32 -11.86
CA PHE A 237 -1.65 18.70 -13.17
C PHE A 237 -3.13 18.44 -13.46
N SER A 238 -3.67 18.95 -14.56
CA SER A 238 -4.93 18.43 -15.08
C SER A 238 -4.71 17.01 -15.63
N ALA A 239 -5.78 16.28 -15.89
CA ALA A 239 -5.65 14.95 -16.49
C ALA A 239 -4.94 14.99 -17.85
N GLU A 240 -5.18 16.06 -18.63
CA GLU A 240 -4.52 16.30 -19.91
C GLU A 240 -3.04 16.65 -19.72
N ASP A 241 -2.69 17.51 -18.74
CA ASP A 241 -1.30 17.84 -18.42
C ASP A 241 -0.53 16.58 -18.03
N GLU A 242 -1.11 15.72 -17.16
CA GLU A 242 -0.47 14.47 -16.72
C GLU A 242 -0.36 13.46 -17.87
N ARG A 243 -1.42 13.33 -18.70
CA ARG A 243 -1.39 12.49 -19.91
C ARG A 243 -0.24 12.89 -20.83
N ASP A 244 -0.14 14.17 -21.13
CA ASP A 244 0.83 14.69 -22.08
C ASP A 244 2.26 14.60 -21.51
N PHE A 245 2.44 14.80 -20.23
CA PHE A 245 3.72 14.60 -19.54
C PHE A 245 4.16 13.13 -19.57
N VAL A 246 3.27 12.18 -19.24
CA VAL A 246 3.55 10.74 -19.32
C VAL A 246 3.89 10.32 -20.74
N LYS A 247 3.09 10.75 -21.72
CA LYS A 247 3.20 10.37 -23.12
C LYS A 247 4.48 10.88 -23.78
N ASN A 248 4.81 12.15 -23.56
CA ASN A 248 5.84 12.84 -24.33
C ASN A 248 7.19 12.94 -23.62
N TYR A 249 7.22 12.81 -22.29
CA TYR A 249 8.43 13.05 -21.49
C TYR A 249 8.76 11.88 -20.55
N LEU A 250 7.97 11.62 -19.52
CA LEU A 250 8.34 10.67 -18.46
C LEU A 250 8.43 9.24 -18.98
N GLY A 251 7.44 8.76 -19.73
CA GLY A 251 7.44 7.40 -20.27
C GLY A 251 8.61 7.14 -21.22
N PRO A 252 8.82 8.00 -22.25
CA PRO A 252 9.99 7.91 -23.12
C PRO A 252 11.33 7.99 -22.40
N GLU A 253 11.47 8.86 -21.37
CA GLU A 253 12.73 9.01 -20.66
C GLU A 253 13.06 7.79 -19.80
N ILE A 254 12.09 7.24 -19.06
CA ILE A 254 12.26 5.97 -18.30
C ILE A 254 12.71 4.84 -19.24
N GLN A 255 12.09 4.76 -20.43
CA GLN A 255 12.43 3.73 -21.42
C GLN A 255 13.84 3.95 -22.01
N LYS A 256 14.19 5.18 -22.34
CA LYS A 256 15.52 5.58 -22.87
C LYS A 256 16.64 5.27 -21.87
N GLU A 257 16.41 5.54 -20.59
CA GLU A 257 17.36 5.26 -19.50
C GLU A 257 17.41 3.78 -19.10
N GLY A 258 16.58 2.92 -19.73
CA GLY A 258 16.54 1.48 -19.46
C GLY A 258 16.04 1.12 -18.06
N LEU A 259 15.26 1.99 -17.43
CA LEU A 259 14.72 1.80 -16.10
C LEU A 259 13.47 0.90 -16.15
N ASN A 260 13.33 0.01 -15.16
CA ASN A 260 12.16 -0.88 -15.04
C ASN A 260 11.21 -0.39 -13.95
N THR A 261 10.91 0.90 -13.93
CA THR A 261 10.01 1.53 -12.96
C THR A 261 8.61 1.66 -13.55
N LYS A 262 7.59 1.24 -12.80
CA LYS A 262 6.19 1.33 -13.20
C LYS A 262 5.67 2.75 -13.00
N ILE A 263 4.95 3.29 -13.97
CA ILE A 263 4.30 4.61 -13.85
C ILE A 263 2.87 4.41 -13.36
N MET A 264 2.50 5.13 -12.31
CA MET A 264 1.14 5.20 -11.78
C MET A 264 0.62 6.64 -11.93
N ILE A 265 -0.62 6.77 -12.36
CA ILE A 265 -1.31 8.04 -12.56
C ILE A 265 -2.27 8.34 -11.42
N TRP A 266 -2.75 9.58 -11.34
CA TRP A 266 -3.73 10.09 -10.40
C TRP A 266 -3.15 10.35 -9.01
N ASP A 267 -2.93 9.34 -8.18
CA ASP A 267 -2.37 9.47 -6.83
C ASP A 267 -3.12 10.48 -5.96
N HIS A 268 -4.46 10.45 -5.99
CA HIS A 268 -5.36 11.38 -5.29
C HIS A 268 -6.69 10.68 -4.90
N ASN A 269 -7.64 11.41 -4.35
CA ASN A 269 -8.86 10.86 -3.74
C ASN A 269 -9.78 10.11 -4.72
N ARG A 270 -10.48 9.07 -4.22
CA ARG A 270 -11.36 8.18 -5.02
C ARG A 270 -12.42 8.94 -5.84
N GLY A 271 -12.91 10.08 -5.34
CA GLY A 271 -14.09 10.75 -5.91
C GLY A 271 -14.01 11.13 -7.38
N LEU A 272 -12.84 11.53 -7.89
CA LEU A 272 -12.61 11.92 -9.29
C LEU A 272 -11.77 10.89 -10.07
N MET A 273 -11.45 9.76 -9.46
CA MET A 273 -10.52 8.76 -9.98
C MET A 273 -10.89 8.30 -11.39
N TYR A 274 -12.16 7.96 -11.64
CA TYR A 274 -12.59 7.45 -12.94
C TYR A 274 -12.44 8.51 -14.04
N ASN A 275 -12.94 9.72 -13.80
CA ASN A 275 -12.88 10.80 -14.78
C ASN A 275 -11.44 11.18 -15.16
N TYR A 276 -10.56 11.23 -14.15
CA TYR A 276 -9.15 11.56 -14.39
C TYR A 276 -8.41 10.43 -15.11
N ALA A 277 -8.59 9.20 -14.66
CA ALA A 277 -7.95 8.04 -15.26
C ALA A 277 -8.39 7.82 -16.72
N SER A 278 -9.69 8.01 -17.04
CA SER A 278 -10.19 7.84 -18.40
C SER A 278 -9.56 8.84 -19.38
N ALA A 279 -9.37 10.10 -18.99
CA ALA A 279 -8.73 11.11 -19.84
C ALA A 279 -7.28 10.74 -20.23
N ILE A 280 -6.62 9.91 -19.43
CA ILE A 280 -5.24 9.45 -19.69
C ILE A 280 -5.24 8.09 -20.41
N LEU A 281 -6.05 7.15 -19.93
CA LEU A 281 -6.02 5.76 -20.40
C LEU A 281 -6.73 5.56 -21.73
N ASP A 282 -7.64 6.45 -22.12
CA ASP A 282 -8.26 6.45 -23.46
C ASP A 282 -7.30 6.93 -24.55
N ASP A 283 -6.16 7.55 -24.20
CA ASP A 283 -5.07 7.82 -25.13
C ASP A 283 -4.09 6.63 -25.15
N PRO A 284 -4.07 5.79 -26.21
CA PRO A 284 -3.23 4.60 -26.27
C PRO A 284 -1.73 4.92 -26.22
N ASP A 285 -1.32 6.13 -26.66
CA ASP A 285 0.07 6.54 -26.62
C ASP A 285 0.55 6.95 -25.23
N ALA A 286 -0.34 7.36 -24.33
CA ALA A 286 -0.09 7.54 -22.91
C ALA A 286 -0.24 6.21 -22.17
N ALA A 287 -1.36 5.51 -22.40
CA ALA A 287 -1.73 4.29 -21.70
C ALA A 287 -0.66 3.18 -21.76
N LYS A 288 0.11 3.08 -22.86
CA LYS A 288 1.20 2.10 -23.01
C LYS A 288 2.31 2.24 -21.98
N TYR A 289 2.50 3.44 -21.39
CA TYR A 289 3.49 3.69 -20.33
C TYR A 289 2.92 3.51 -18.93
N VAL A 290 1.59 3.54 -18.77
CA VAL A 290 0.91 3.50 -17.48
C VAL A 290 0.71 2.06 -17.03
N TRP A 291 1.28 1.70 -15.88
CA TRP A 291 1.03 0.43 -15.21
C TRP A 291 -0.35 0.40 -14.57
N GLY A 292 -0.74 1.46 -13.84
CA GLY A 292 -1.99 1.48 -13.11
C GLY A 292 -2.35 2.84 -12.53
N VAL A 293 -3.40 2.85 -11.75
CA VAL A 293 -3.97 4.03 -11.10
C VAL A 293 -3.75 3.94 -9.59
N ALA A 294 -3.11 4.97 -9.05
CA ALA A 294 -2.88 5.18 -7.64
C ALA A 294 -3.97 6.06 -7.03
N TYR A 295 -4.32 5.86 -5.74
CA TYR A 295 -5.34 6.70 -5.12
C TYR A 295 -5.28 6.76 -3.59
N HIS A 296 -6.01 7.76 -3.01
CA HIS A 296 -6.12 8.13 -1.60
C HIS A 296 -7.58 8.14 -1.12
N TRP A 297 -7.82 8.41 0.17
CA TRP A 297 -9.15 8.30 0.81
C TRP A 297 -9.70 9.56 1.50
N TYR A 298 -9.08 10.74 1.35
CA TYR A 298 -9.31 11.86 2.27
C TYR A 298 -10.65 12.59 2.15
N VAL A 299 -11.35 12.52 1.03
CA VAL A 299 -12.57 13.31 0.80
C VAL A 299 -13.84 12.53 1.12
N ASN A 300 -13.96 11.35 0.57
CA ASN A 300 -15.10 10.45 0.74
C ASN A 300 -14.72 9.02 0.37
N ASP A 301 -15.59 8.08 0.69
CA ASP A 301 -15.33 6.64 0.46
C ASP A 301 -15.38 6.27 -1.02
N SER A 302 -16.41 6.70 -1.76
CA SER A 302 -16.57 6.54 -3.23
C SER A 302 -15.99 5.25 -3.83
N PHE A 303 -16.17 4.12 -3.15
CA PHE A 303 -15.62 2.81 -3.54
C PHE A 303 -16.05 2.37 -4.93
N GLU A 304 -17.24 2.78 -5.38
CA GLU A 304 -17.73 2.47 -6.73
C GLU A 304 -16.84 3.06 -7.83
N ASN A 305 -16.11 4.16 -7.58
CA ASN A 305 -15.16 4.69 -8.57
C ASN A 305 -13.93 3.78 -8.73
N VAL A 306 -13.48 3.13 -7.66
CA VAL A 306 -12.39 2.14 -7.71
C VAL A 306 -12.82 0.97 -8.60
N LYS A 307 -14.02 0.44 -8.35
CA LYS A 307 -14.63 -0.62 -9.16
C LYS A 307 -14.79 -0.21 -10.61
N SER A 308 -15.32 1.00 -10.87
CA SER A 308 -15.53 1.50 -12.23
C SER A 308 -14.25 1.59 -13.04
N VAL A 309 -13.14 2.03 -12.42
CA VAL A 309 -11.82 2.04 -13.09
C VAL A 309 -11.37 0.63 -13.41
N LYS A 310 -11.52 -0.33 -12.47
CA LYS A 310 -11.13 -1.73 -12.71
C LYS A 310 -11.96 -2.40 -13.81
N GLU A 311 -13.26 -2.11 -13.87
CA GLU A 311 -14.16 -2.63 -14.90
C GLU A 311 -13.90 -2.02 -16.28
N ALA A 312 -13.61 -0.71 -16.34
CA ALA A 312 -13.33 -0.02 -17.61
C ALA A 312 -11.94 -0.35 -18.18
N TYR A 313 -10.95 -0.57 -17.31
CA TYR A 313 -9.56 -0.82 -17.68
C TYR A 313 -9.03 -2.08 -16.96
N PRO A 314 -9.57 -3.27 -17.27
CA PRO A 314 -9.28 -4.51 -16.54
C PRO A 314 -7.81 -4.94 -16.60
N GLU A 315 -7.07 -4.50 -17.64
CA GLU A 315 -5.63 -4.74 -17.80
C GLU A 315 -4.76 -3.80 -16.95
N LYS A 316 -5.35 -2.73 -16.37
CA LYS A 316 -4.63 -1.80 -15.51
C LYS A 316 -4.74 -2.23 -14.05
N HIS A 317 -3.72 -1.87 -13.31
CA HIS A 317 -3.57 -2.19 -11.90
C HIS A 317 -4.06 -1.05 -11.01
N LEU A 318 -4.49 -1.37 -9.80
CA LEU A 318 -4.95 -0.39 -8.82
C LEU A 318 -4.10 -0.49 -7.56
N LEU A 319 -3.64 0.65 -7.05
CA LEU A 319 -2.86 0.73 -5.83
C LEU A 319 -3.40 1.84 -4.93
N PHE A 320 -3.76 1.50 -3.69
CA PHE A 320 -4.00 2.49 -2.66
C PHE A 320 -2.65 2.97 -2.12
N THR A 321 -2.32 4.23 -2.32
CA THR A 321 -0.98 4.76 -2.13
C THR A 321 -0.82 5.63 -0.90
N GLU A 322 -1.90 6.13 -0.32
CA GLU A 322 -1.83 6.94 0.89
C GLU A 322 -3.16 7.02 1.64
N GLY A 323 -3.07 6.94 2.97
CA GLY A 323 -4.16 7.25 3.87
C GLY A 323 -3.66 7.44 5.29
N CYS A 324 -4.14 8.46 5.98
CA CYS A 324 -3.97 8.61 7.43
C CYS A 324 -5.17 9.34 8.03
N ASN A 325 -5.25 9.37 9.34
CA ASN A 325 -6.19 10.20 10.06
C ASN A 325 -5.52 11.52 10.50
N GLY A 326 -6.29 12.57 10.65
CA GLY A 326 -5.83 13.88 11.06
C GLY A 326 -7.00 14.84 11.32
N PRO A 327 -6.74 16.02 11.86
CA PRO A 327 -5.47 16.49 12.44
C PRO A 327 -5.09 15.73 13.72
N PHE A 328 -3.78 15.74 14.06
CA PHE A 328 -3.29 15.06 15.25
C PHE A 328 -3.80 15.73 16.54
N ASP A 329 -4.34 14.91 17.43
CA ASP A 329 -4.76 15.26 18.79
C ASP A 329 -4.41 14.10 19.72
N THR A 330 -3.63 14.35 20.76
CA THR A 330 -3.20 13.33 21.73
C THR A 330 -4.36 12.64 22.44
N SER A 331 -5.51 13.30 22.59
CA SER A 331 -6.72 12.71 23.19
C SER A 331 -7.33 11.62 22.32
N GLN A 332 -6.98 11.56 21.03
CA GLN A 332 -7.51 10.62 20.05
C GLN A 332 -6.59 9.41 19.81
N LEU A 333 -5.47 9.30 20.52
CA LEU A 333 -4.52 8.17 20.36
C LEU A 333 -5.14 6.79 20.64
N THR A 334 -6.22 6.74 21.41
CA THR A 334 -6.96 5.51 21.73
C THR A 334 -8.35 5.46 21.10
N ASN A 335 -8.60 6.29 20.10
CA ASN A 335 -9.90 6.32 19.43
C ASN A 335 -10.05 5.09 18.51
N TRP A 336 -10.93 4.18 18.92
CA TRP A 336 -11.17 2.89 18.26
C TRP A 336 -11.64 3.02 16.81
N ILE A 337 -12.45 4.03 16.52
CA ILE A 337 -12.97 4.33 15.17
C ILE A 337 -11.85 4.43 14.12
N TRP A 338 -10.66 4.86 14.51
CA TRP A 338 -9.55 4.96 13.56
C TRP A 338 -9.14 3.59 13.01
N GLY A 339 -9.11 2.55 13.84
CA GLY A 339 -8.85 1.18 13.36
C GLY A 339 -9.95 0.66 12.43
N GLU A 340 -11.21 0.84 12.82
CA GLU A 340 -12.36 0.41 12.02
C GLU A 340 -12.41 1.06 10.63
N LYS A 341 -12.09 2.36 10.54
CA LYS A 341 -12.00 3.08 9.26
C LYS A 341 -10.98 2.43 8.32
N TYR A 342 -9.80 2.05 8.84
CA TYR A 342 -8.78 1.36 8.06
C TYR A 342 -9.29 0.03 7.52
N ALA A 343 -9.87 -0.83 8.38
CA ALA A 343 -10.36 -2.14 7.95
C ALA A 343 -11.51 -2.03 6.94
N THR A 344 -12.47 -1.11 7.16
CA THR A 344 -13.57 -0.85 6.22
C THR A 344 -13.02 -0.47 4.85
N SER A 345 -12.08 0.48 4.81
CA SER A 345 -11.46 0.92 3.55
C SER A 345 -10.72 -0.23 2.86
N MET A 346 -9.90 -0.98 3.60
CA MET A 346 -9.12 -2.09 3.05
C MET A 346 -10.01 -3.21 2.48
N ILE A 347 -11.10 -3.59 3.18
CA ILE A 347 -12.03 -4.62 2.69
C ILE A 347 -12.64 -4.18 1.36
N HIS A 348 -13.22 -2.99 1.31
CA HIS A 348 -13.85 -2.48 0.09
C HIS A 348 -12.85 -2.28 -1.05
N ASP A 349 -11.65 -1.78 -0.77
CA ASP A 349 -10.61 -1.58 -1.78
C ASP A 349 -10.17 -2.92 -2.39
N PHE A 350 -9.88 -3.93 -1.55
CA PHE A 350 -9.49 -5.25 -2.05
C PHE A 350 -10.62 -5.93 -2.83
N ASP A 351 -11.87 -5.81 -2.38
CA ASP A 351 -13.01 -6.38 -3.09
C ASP A 351 -13.27 -5.70 -4.43
N ASN A 352 -12.83 -4.46 -4.61
CA ASN A 352 -12.87 -3.71 -5.86
C ASN A 352 -11.59 -3.85 -6.73
N GLY A 353 -10.71 -4.79 -6.42
CA GLY A 353 -9.59 -5.17 -7.30
C GLY A 353 -8.26 -4.50 -7.03
N VAL A 354 -8.08 -3.87 -5.88
CA VAL A 354 -6.81 -3.26 -5.45
C VAL A 354 -5.75 -4.33 -5.19
N GLU A 355 -4.53 -4.07 -5.64
CA GLU A 355 -3.42 -5.03 -5.55
C GLU A 355 -2.46 -4.74 -4.40
N GLY A 356 -2.54 -3.57 -3.80
CA GLY A 356 -1.74 -3.21 -2.63
C GLY A 356 -2.32 -2.02 -1.89
N TRP A 357 -1.95 -1.90 -0.62
CA TRP A 357 -2.49 -0.87 0.26
C TRP A 357 -1.39 -0.25 1.10
N THR A 358 -1.25 1.08 1.09
CA THR A 358 -0.14 1.79 1.74
C THR A 358 -0.66 2.91 2.64
N ASP A 359 -0.45 2.75 3.94
CA ASP A 359 -0.65 3.82 4.92
C ASP A 359 0.29 5.01 4.67
N TRP A 360 0.00 6.17 5.26
CA TRP A 360 0.94 7.29 5.25
C TRP A 360 2.12 7.01 6.19
N ASN A 361 2.58 7.95 6.97
CA ASN A 361 3.78 7.80 7.80
C ASN A 361 3.74 6.58 8.73
N VAL A 362 4.74 5.70 8.67
CA VAL A 362 4.83 4.55 9.57
C VAL A 362 5.16 4.94 11.01
N LEU A 363 5.78 6.09 11.24
CA LEU A 363 6.22 6.54 12.56
C LEU A 363 6.22 8.06 12.63
N LEU A 364 5.57 8.63 13.65
CA LEU A 364 5.60 10.04 13.94
C LEU A 364 5.95 10.29 15.42
N ASP A 365 6.36 11.51 15.72
CA ASP A 365 6.71 11.93 17.07
C ASP A 365 5.46 12.18 17.96
N GLU A 366 5.68 12.63 19.18
CA GLU A 366 4.64 12.96 20.17
C GLU A 366 3.72 14.11 19.78
N LYS A 367 3.99 14.80 18.65
CA LYS A 367 3.18 15.89 18.10
C LYS A 367 2.49 15.53 16.79
N GLY A 368 2.71 14.32 16.28
CA GLY A 368 2.23 13.92 14.95
C GLY A 368 3.09 14.46 13.80
N GLY A 369 4.38 14.71 14.06
CA GLY A 369 5.38 15.19 13.12
C GLY A 369 6.71 14.43 13.21
N PRO A 370 7.84 15.05 12.81
CA PRO A 370 8.02 16.44 12.38
C PRO A 370 7.33 16.77 11.05
N ASN A 371 6.98 18.03 10.88
CA ASN A 371 6.34 18.57 9.68
C ASN A 371 6.61 20.07 9.61
N HIS A 372 7.18 20.58 8.50
CA HIS A 372 7.63 21.97 8.40
C HIS A 372 6.49 22.99 8.17
N VAL A 373 5.29 22.50 7.83
CA VAL A 373 4.09 23.33 7.59
C VAL A 373 2.99 23.10 8.62
N GLN A 374 3.28 22.35 9.69
CA GLN A 374 2.37 22.06 10.80
C GLN A 374 1.13 21.24 10.42
N ASN A 375 1.22 20.45 9.36
CA ASN A 375 0.20 19.49 8.98
C ASN A 375 0.37 18.18 9.76
N TYR A 376 0.10 18.20 11.07
CA TYR A 376 0.30 17.07 11.95
C TYR A 376 -0.78 16.00 11.78
N CYS A 377 -0.38 14.73 11.66
CA CYS A 377 -1.26 13.58 11.43
C CYS A 377 -1.01 12.45 12.43
N PHE A 378 -1.88 11.43 12.37
CA PHE A 378 -1.66 10.17 13.07
C PHE A 378 -0.81 9.22 12.23
N ALA A 379 -0.07 8.36 12.92
CA ALA A 379 0.61 7.20 12.39
C ALA A 379 0.24 5.97 13.23
N PRO A 380 0.33 4.75 12.71
CA PRO A 380 0.02 3.56 13.52
C PRO A 380 0.93 3.39 14.74
N ILE A 381 2.16 3.93 14.70
CA ILE A 381 3.03 4.05 15.88
C ILE A 381 3.46 5.51 16.05
N HIS A 382 3.24 6.03 17.26
CA HIS A 382 3.82 7.30 17.72
C HIS A 382 4.92 7.05 18.74
N ALA A 383 5.93 7.93 18.76
CA ALA A 383 7.04 7.85 19.69
C ALA A 383 7.21 9.17 20.46
N ASP A 384 7.24 9.10 21.77
CA ASP A 384 7.76 10.18 22.60
C ASP A 384 9.30 10.18 22.47
N THR A 385 9.83 11.11 21.72
CA THR A 385 11.26 11.20 21.40
C THR A 385 12.15 11.55 22.60
N LYS A 386 11.56 12.03 23.69
CA LYS A 386 12.27 12.37 24.94
C LYS A 386 12.39 11.17 25.87
N THR A 387 11.32 10.39 26.00
CA THR A 387 11.27 9.24 26.91
C THR A 387 11.55 7.92 26.22
N GLY A 388 11.40 7.86 24.90
CA GLY A 388 11.49 6.64 24.10
C GLY A 388 10.25 5.77 24.22
N LYS A 389 9.13 6.25 24.80
CA LYS A 389 7.89 5.50 24.88
C LYS A 389 7.24 5.42 23.50
N LEU A 390 6.82 4.20 23.10
CA LEU A 390 6.05 3.96 21.88
C LEU A 390 4.57 3.81 22.23
N PHE A 391 3.72 4.36 21.38
CA PHE A 391 2.27 4.25 21.42
C PHE A 391 1.80 3.55 20.16
N TYR A 392 1.25 2.36 20.30
CA TYR A 392 0.64 1.59 19.22
C TYR A 392 -0.84 1.93 19.17
N MET A 393 -1.28 2.55 18.10
CA MET A 393 -2.68 2.85 17.85
C MET A 393 -3.45 1.60 17.39
N ASP A 394 -4.76 1.63 17.51
CA ASP A 394 -5.59 0.53 17.04
C ASP A 394 -5.42 0.29 15.53
N SER A 395 -5.17 1.34 14.73
CA SER A 395 -4.84 1.22 13.30
C SER A 395 -3.65 0.29 13.02
N TYR A 396 -2.62 0.26 13.89
CA TYR A 396 -1.49 -0.68 13.76
C TYR A 396 -1.98 -2.14 13.76
N TYR A 397 -2.88 -2.47 14.67
CA TYR A 397 -3.40 -3.84 14.81
C TYR A 397 -4.38 -4.17 13.68
N TYR A 398 -5.24 -3.21 13.30
CA TYR A 398 -6.20 -3.39 12.22
C TYR A 398 -5.52 -3.63 10.86
N ILE A 399 -4.52 -2.82 10.50
CA ILE A 399 -3.68 -3.07 9.31
C ILE A 399 -2.92 -4.40 9.45
N GLY A 400 -2.49 -4.72 10.67
CA GLY A 400 -1.80 -5.96 11.01
C GLY A 400 -2.61 -7.22 10.69
N HIS A 401 -3.95 -7.19 10.81
CA HIS A 401 -4.83 -8.28 10.42
C HIS A 401 -4.75 -8.60 8.92
N PHE A 402 -4.42 -7.63 8.10
CA PHE A 402 -4.19 -7.83 6.67
C PHE A 402 -2.72 -8.17 6.38
N SER A 403 -1.80 -7.30 6.78
CA SER A 403 -0.40 -7.39 6.35
C SER A 403 0.34 -8.63 6.85
N LYS A 404 0.00 -9.12 8.05
CA LYS A 404 0.61 -10.32 8.64
C LYS A 404 0.20 -11.60 7.92
N PHE A 405 -1.06 -11.69 7.53
CA PHE A 405 -1.66 -12.93 7.03
C PHE A 405 -1.88 -12.95 5.52
N ILE A 406 -1.83 -11.80 4.83
CA ILE A 406 -1.95 -11.69 3.37
C ILE A 406 -0.58 -11.30 2.83
N ARG A 407 0.10 -12.23 2.19
CA ARG A 407 1.48 -12.05 1.78
C ARG A 407 1.60 -11.70 0.29
N PRO A 408 2.70 -11.06 -0.16
CA PRO A 408 2.94 -10.83 -1.59
C PRO A 408 2.76 -12.10 -2.41
N GLY A 409 2.02 -11.99 -3.52
CA GLY A 409 1.66 -13.13 -4.36
C GLY A 409 0.35 -13.83 -3.95
N ALA A 410 -0.25 -13.51 -2.79
CA ALA A 410 -1.60 -13.97 -2.44
C ALA A 410 -2.60 -13.52 -3.50
N LYS A 411 -3.64 -14.29 -3.73
CA LYS A 411 -4.75 -13.94 -4.62
C LYS A 411 -6.01 -13.71 -3.81
N ARG A 412 -6.72 -12.62 -4.09
CA ARG A 412 -8.07 -12.47 -3.55
C ARG A 412 -8.96 -13.60 -4.09
N ILE A 413 -9.79 -14.15 -3.25
CA ILE A 413 -10.76 -15.20 -3.58
C ILE A 413 -12.18 -14.74 -3.23
N ILE A 414 -13.19 -15.45 -3.75
CA ILE A 414 -14.58 -15.12 -3.40
C ILE A 414 -14.82 -15.34 -1.91
N SER A 415 -15.40 -14.31 -1.27
CA SER A 415 -16.05 -14.40 0.03
C SER A 415 -17.36 -13.62 0.01
N SER A 416 -18.31 -14.04 0.80
CA SER A 416 -19.59 -13.32 1.01
C SER A 416 -20.13 -13.58 2.40
N SER A 417 -20.79 -12.58 2.98
CA SER A 417 -21.52 -12.70 4.23
C SER A 417 -23.02 -12.88 3.98
N SER A 418 -23.70 -13.69 4.79
CA SER A 418 -25.17 -13.82 4.78
C SER A 418 -25.85 -12.70 5.58
N THR A 419 -25.10 -11.85 6.26
CA THR A 419 -25.59 -10.74 7.06
C THR A 419 -24.87 -9.44 6.71
N ASP A 420 -25.57 -8.30 6.78
CA ASP A 420 -24.98 -6.97 6.59
C ASP A 420 -24.15 -6.51 7.80
N ASN A 421 -24.23 -7.23 8.94
CA ASN A 421 -23.49 -6.89 10.16
C ASN A 421 -21.99 -7.22 10.09
N LEU A 422 -21.59 -8.09 9.16
CA LEU A 422 -20.20 -8.54 9.00
C LEU A 422 -19.69 -8.20 7.60
N LEU A 423 -18.65 -7.36 7.53
CA LEU A 423 -17.88 -7.17 6.29
C LEU A 423 -16.79 -8.24 6.20
N THR A 424 -16.50 -8.73 5.00
CA THR A 424 -15.51 -9.80 4.81
C THR A 424 -14.79 -9.68 3.48
N THR A 425 -13.51 -10.07 3.48
CA THR A 425 -12.71 -10.33 2.26
C THR A 425 -11.80 -11.53 2.52
N ALA A 426 -11.41 -12.27 1.47
CA ALA A 426 -10.62 -13.49 1.63
C ALA A 426 -9.51 -13.62 0.58
N PHE A 427 -8.43 -14.31 0.97
CA PHE A 427 -7.24 -14.48 0.15
C PHE A 427 -6.68 -15.90 0.28
N ILE A 428 -6.13 -16.42 -0.81
CA ILE A 428 -5.30 -17.62 -0.79
C ILE A 428 -3.84 -17.23 -0.99
N ASN A 429 -2.99 -17.58 -0.02
CA ASN A 429 -1.56 -17.33 -0.06
C ASN A 429 -0.84 -18.32 -0.97
N VAL A 430 0.40 -18.01 -1.34
CA VAL A 430 1.24 -18.86 -2.21
C VAL A 430 1.51 -20.23 -1.58
N ASP A 431 1.57 -20.33 -0.26
CA ASP A 431 1.73 -21.57 0.50
C ASP A 431 0.44 -22.40 0.65
N GLY A 432 -0.68 -21.90 0.10
CA GLY A 432 -1.98 -22.56 0.12
C GLY A 432 -2.83 -22.21 1.37
N THR A 433 -2.32 -21.49 2.34
CA THR A 433 -3.13 -21.01 3.48
C THR A 433 -4.17 -20.00 3.01
N ILE A 434 -5.36 -20.03 3.60
CA ILE A 434 -6.44 -19.08 3.28
C ILE A 434 -6.62 -18.14 4.46
N SER A 435 -6.58 -16.84 4.19
CA SER A 435 -6.79 -15.79 5.19
C SER A 435 -8.12 -15.09 4.91
N ILE A 436 -9.04 -15.13 5.88
CA ILE A 436 -10.35 -14.51 5.81
C ILE A 436 -10.40 -13.39 6.85
N ILE A 437 -10.65 -12.17 6.40
CA ILE A 437 -10.84 -11.01 7.26
C ILE A 437 -12.34 -10.84 7.51
N VAL A 438 -12.72 -10.65 8.78
CA VAL A 438 -14.11 -10.41 9.20
C VAL A 438 -14.13 -9.20 10.10
N LEU A 439 -14.93 -8.20 9.75
CA LEU A 439 -15.09 -6.95 10.49
C LEU A 439 -16.50 -6.81 11.00
N ASN A 440 -16.65 -6.63 12.31
CA ASN A 440 -17.89 -6.33 13.01
C ASN A 440 -17.85 -4.88 13.52
N LEU A 441 -18.67 -4.02 12.95
CA LEU A 441 -18.83 -2.61 13.35
C LEU A 441 -20.02 -2.40 14.30
N THR A 442 -20.73 -3.46 14.67
CA THR A 442 -21.94 -3.37 15.49
C THR A 442 -21.62 -3.38 16.98
N ASP A 443 -22.56 -2.88 17.79
CA ASP A 443 -22.50 -2.89 19.25
C ASP A 443 -22.77 -4.28 19.88
N GLN A 444 -22.96 -5.32 19.04
CA GLN A 444 -23.30 -6.67 19.48
C GLN A 444 -22.28 -7.69 18.97
N PRO A 445 -22.02 -8.76 19.73
CA PRO A 445 -21.28 -9.88 19.19
C PRO A 445 -22.11 -10.62 18.15
N GLU A 446 -21.48 -11.01 17.04
CA GLU A 446 -22.13 -11.75 15.94
C GLU A 446 -21.61 -13.19 15.88
N ASN A 447 -22.54 -14.16 15.95
CA ASN A 447 -22.23 -15.57 15.78
C ASN A 447 -22.36 -15.93 14.29
N PHE A 448 -21.37 -16.57 13.73
CA PHE A 448 -21.39 -17.00 12.33
C PHE A 448 -20.66 -18.32 12.14
N ASN A 449 -20.98 -18.99 11.03
CA ASN A 449 -20.27 -20.18 10.57
C ASN A 449 -19.37 -19.80 9.38
N LEU A 450 -18.09 -20.06 9.47
CA LEU A 450 -17.25 -20.07 8.27
C LEU A 450 -17.59 -21.32 7.48
N TRP A 451 -18.04 -21.15 6.24
CA TRP A 451 -18.31 -22.24 5.31
C TRP A 451 -17.28 -22.26 4.18
N ILE A 452 -16.62 -23.39 3.99
CA ILE A 452 -15.65 -23.59 2.93
C ILE A 452 -15.68 -25.06 2.47
N HIS A 453 -15.88 -25.31 1.17
CA HIS A 453 -15.88 -26.65 0.55
C HIS A 453 -16.80 -27.67 1.27
N GLY A 454 -17.97 -27.26 1.74
CA GLY A 454 -18.92 -28.17 2.43
C GLY A 454 -18.58 -28.44 3.89
N LYS A 455 -17.60 -27.79 4.44
CA LYS A 455 -17.23 -27.84 5.86
C LYS A 455 -17.54 -26.53 6.55
N VAL A 456 -17.75 -26.58 7.87
CA VAL A 456 -18.02 -25.40 8.71
C VAL A 456 -17.14 -25.38 9.95
N ALA A 457 -16.81 -24.18 10.40
CA ALA A 457 -16.30 -23.87 11.73
C ALA A 457 -17.13 -22.76 12.35
N GLN A 458 -17.54 -22.93 13.62
CA GLN A 458 -18.30 -21.92 14.35
C GLN A 458 -17.37 -20.83 14.87
N ASN A 459 -17.78 -19.58 14.72
CA ASN A 459 -17.00 -18.42 15.16
C ASN A 459 -17.91 -17.39 15.82
N VAL A 460 -17.30 -16.52 16.62
CA VAL A 460 -17.96 -15.36 17.23
C VAL A 460 -17.09 -14.14 16.94
N SER A 461 -17.66 -13.11 16.32
CA SER A 461 -17.03 -11.80 16.20
C SER A 461 -17.52 -10.92 17.35
N PRO A 462 -16.68 -10.52 18.29
CA PRO A 462 -17.07 -9.57 19.33
C PRO A 462 -17.60 -8.25 18.73
N ALA A 463 -18.37 -7.49 19.50
CA ALA A 463 -18.73 -6.13 19.12
C ALA A 463 -17.45 -5.30 18.86
N HIS A 464 -17.48 -4.42 17.86
CA HIS A 464 -16.37 -3.55 17.49
C HIS A 464 -15.05 -4.31 17.39
N SER A 465 -14.97 -5.25 16.45
CA SER A 465 -13.82 -6.15 16.31
C SER A 465 -13.46 -6.45 14.88
N ILE A 466 -12.20 -6.83 14.68
CA ILE A 466 -11.71 -7.46 13.47
C ILE A 466 -11.12 -8.83 13.79
N LEU A 467 -11.48 -9.83 12.99
CA LEU A 467 -10.93 -11.17 13.03
C LEU A 467 -10.11 -11.45 11.76
N THR A 468 -9.05 -12.26 11.93
CA THR A 468 -8.46 -13.00 10.82
C THR A 468 -8.58 -14.47 11.10
N LEU A 469 -9.29 -15.19 10.22
CA LEU A 469 -9.40 -16.64 10.25
C LEU A 469 -8.37 -17.21 9.26
N VAL A 470 -7.44 -18.00 9.76
CA VAL A 470 -6.41 -18.64 8.95
C VAL A 470 -6.77 -20.12 8.82
N VAL A 471 -7.08 -20.56 7.60
CA VAL A 471 -7.43 -21.94 7.27
C VAL A 471 -6.20 -22.65 6.70
N SER A 472 -5.91 -23.84 7.26
CA SER A 472 -4.76 -24.67 6.88
C SER A 472 -5.15 -26.18 6.77
#